data_026cfdb5e6d14d9892e6956f8d7a5e75
#
_entry.id   026cfdb5e6d14d9892e6956f8d7a5e75
#
_cell.length_a   1.000
_cell.length_b   1.000
_cell.length_c   1.000
_cell.angle_alpha   90.00
_cell.angle_beta   90.00
_cell.angle_gamma   90.00
#
_symmetry.space_group_name_H-M   'P 1'
#
loop_
_entity.id
_entity.type
_entity.pdbx_description
1 polymer ?
#
loop_
_entity_poly.entity_id
_entity_poly.type
_entity_poly.pdbx_seq_one_letter_code
_entity_poly.pdbx_strand_id
1 'polypeptide(L)'
;CAHFGRQCLTARRLVESGVRFVQLYSGGTENQKSWDGHMDIKGNHRGFADEVDQPIAALLTDLKQRGMLDETLVICGGEFGRTIYSQGKLTKTNHGRDHHSRCFTTWVAGGGFKGGYEHGQTDDHSYNIVKDPVHINDLNATLLQQMGIDHERLTYRFLGLDQRLTGVEGAKVIPQLVA
;
A
#
# COMPACT_ATOMS: atom_id res chain seq x y z
N CYS A 1 -8.66 15.72 -6.96
CA CYS A 1 -7.74 16.32 -5.97
C CYS A 1 -8.46 16.81 -4.70
N ALA A 2 -9.48 17.72 -4.79
CA ALA A 2 -10.09 18.31 -3.61
C ALA A 2 -10.80 17.32 -2.67
N HIS A 3 -11.41 16.27 -3.21
CA HIS A 3 -12.09 15.25 -2.37
C HIS A 3 -11.06 14.44 -1.58
N PHE A 4 -10.08 13.86 -2.25
CA PHE A 4 -9.04 13.06 -1.61
C PHE A 4 -8.16 13.91 -0.68
N GLY A 5 -7.92 15.18 -1.02
CA GLY A 5 -7.23 16.12 -0.14
C GLY A 5 -7.96 16.37 1.18
N ARG A 6 -9.28 16.45 1.17
CA ARG A 6 -10.06 16.54 2.42
C ARG A 6 -9.98 15.26 3.25
N GLN A 7 -9.94 14.10 2.61
CA GLN A 7 -9.73 12.83 3.32
C GLN A 7 -8.35 12.78 3.98
N CYS A 8 -7.28 13.18 3.27
CA CYS A 8 -5.93 13.28 3.83
C CYS A 8 -5.87 14.24 5.03
N LEU A 9 -6.47 15.43 4.92
CA LEU A 9 -6.55 16.37 6.03
C LEU A 9 -7.34 15.82 7.23
N THR A 10 -8.43 15.12 6.98
CA THR A 10 -9.22 14.47 8.03
C THR A 10 -8.42 13.37 8.71
N ALA A 11 -7.73 12.51 7.93
CA ALA A 11 -6.85 11.47 8.46
C ALA A 11 -5.77 12.04 9.38
N ARG A 12 -5.07 13.09 8.97
CA ARG A 12 -4.08 13.76 9.78
C ARG A 12 -4.66 14.26 11.11
N ARG A 13 -5.84 14.91 11.07
CA ARG A 13 -6.52 15.40 12.28
C ARG A 13 -6.97 14.28 13.21
N LEU A 14 -7.43 13.16 12.66
CA LEU A 14 -7.81 11.99 13.45
C LEU A 14 -6.59 11.39 14.16
N VAL A 15 -5.48 11.23 13.46
CA VAL A 15 -4.22 10.76 14.07
C VAL A 15 -3.75 11.73 15.15
N GLU A 16 -3.75 13.03 14.91
CA GLU A 16 -3.43 14.07 15.89
C GLU A 16 -4.33 14.00 17.13
N SER A 17 -5.56 13.55 16.98
CA SER A 17 -6.52 13.32 18.07
C SER A 17 -6.39 11.96 18.76
N GLY A 18 -5.39 11.15 18.39
CA GLY A 18 -5.10 9.85 19.00
C GLY A 18 -5.76 8.65 18.34
N VAL A 19 -6.38 8.81 17.16
CA VAL A 19 -6.87 7.66 16.38
C VAL A 19 -5.67 6.90 15.82
N ARG A 20 -5.59 5.61 16.13
CA ARG A 20 -4.39 4.80 15.85
C ARG A 20 -4.34 4.22 14.44
N PHE A 21 -5.48 4.07 13.78
CA PHE A 21 -5.54 3.51 12.43
C PHE A 21 -6.58 4.27 11.60
N VAL A 22 -6.18 4.78 10.45
CA VAL A 22 -7.05 5.47 9.50
C VAL A 22 -6.80 4.88 8.12
N GLN A 23 -7.86 4.50 7.42
CA GLN A 23 -7.78 3.97 6.07
C GLN A 23 -8.47 4.92 5.10
N LEU A 24 -7.76 5.27 4.03
CA LEU A 24 -8.25 6.10 2.94
C LEU A 24 -8.35 5.27 1.66
N TYR A 25 -9.37 5.55 0.87
CA TYR A 25 -9.57 4.91 -0.42
C TYR A 25 -9.54 5.95 -1.52
N SER A 26 -8.73 5.71 -2.55
CA SER A 26 -8.76 6.44 -3.80
C SER A 26 -9.44 5.58 -4.87
N GLY A 27 -10.35 6.18 -5.61
CA GLY A 27 -11.15 5.53 -6.63
C GLY A 27 -12.63 5.41 -6.26
N GLY A 28 -13.44 5.00 -7.24
CA GLY A 28 -14.88 4.81 -7.07
C GLY A 28 -15.23 3.40 -6.62
N THR A 29 -16.51 3.21 -6.28
CA THR A 29 -17.08 1.91 -5.91
C THR A 29 -17.51 1.07 -7.11
N GLU A 30 -17.53 1.64 -8.30
CA GLU A 30 -17.95 0.98 -9.54
C GLU A 30 -16.73 0.52 -10.33
N ASN A 31 -16.84 -0.65 -10.96
CA ASN A 31 -15.87 -1.18 -11.91
C ASN A 31 -15.46 -0.12 -12.95
N GLN A 32 -14.18 -0.04 -13.26
CA GLN A 32 -13.57 0.88 -14.24
C GLN A 32 -13.58 2.38 -13.87
N LYS A 33 -14.20 2.78 -12.78
CA LYS A 33 -14.08 4.12 -12.19
C LYS A 33 -13.11 4.14 -10.99
N SER A 34 -12.15 3.23 -10.98
CA SER A 34 -11.11 3.07 -9.98
C SER A 34 -9.77 2.81 -10.67
N TRP A 35 -8.75 2.51 -9.91
CA TRP A 35 -7.43 2.11 -10.41
C TRP A 35 -7.42 0.81 -11.21
N ASP A 36 -8.56 0.13 -11.33
CA ASP A 36 -8.72 -1.14 -12.04
C ASP A 36 -8.74 -0.98 -13.58
N GLY A 37 -7.61 -0.67 -14.15
CA GLY A 37 -7.41 -0.28 -15.55
C GLY A 37 -7.37 -1.47 -16.51
N HIS A 38 -8.49 -2.15 -16.75
CA HIS A 38 -8.63 -3.20 -17.74
C HIS A 38 -8.70 -2.67 -19.19
N MET A 39 -8.96 -1.39 -19.36
CA MET A 39 -8.92 -0.65 -20.61
C MET A 39 -8.28 0.71 -20.37
N ASP A 40 -7.65 1.29 -21.38
CA ASP A 40 -7.00 2.61 -21.32
C ASP A 40 -6.22 2.86 -20.04
N ILE A 41 -5.35 1.92 -19.67
CA ILE A 41 -4.60 2.01 -18.40
C ILE A 41 -3.82 3.32 -18.26
N LYS A 42 -3.33 3.86 -19.37
CA LYS A 42 -2.57 5.11 -19.38
C LYS A 42 -3.44 6.31 -18.97
N GLY A 43 -4.62 6.44 -19.57
CA GLY A 43 -5.56 7.50 -19.22
C GLY A 43 -6.15 7.31 -17.82
N ASN A 44 -6.54 6.07 -17.50
CA ASN A 44 -7.04 5.71 -16.19
C ASN A 44 -6.06 6.06 -15.07
N HIS A 45 -4.84 5.54 -15.11
CA HIS A 45 -3.86 5.75 -14.05
C HIS A 45 -3.38 7.20 -13.97
N ARG A 46 -3.27 7.90 -15.10
CA ARG A 46 -2.95 9.32 -15.09
C ARG A 46 -4.01 10.14 -14.35
N GLY A 47 -5.29 9.89 -14.65
CA GLY A 47 -6.39 10.59 -13.98
C GLY A 47 -6.40 10.38 -12.47
N PHE A 48 -6.21 9.15 -12.01
CA PHE A 48 -6.14 8.86 -10.57
C PHE A 48 -4.86 9.35 -9.92
N ALA A 49 -3.72 9.30 -10.62
CA ALA A 49 -2.47 9.89 -10.12
C ALA A 49 -2.63 11.41 -9.91
N ASP A 50 -3.24 12.12 -10.86
CA ASP A 50 -3.54 13.56 -10.73
C ASP A 50 -4.47 13.87 -9.54
N GLU A 51 -5.32 12.92 -9.13
CA GLU A 51 -6.17 13.06 -7.96
C GLU A 51 -5.42 12.94 -6.64
N VAL A 52 -4.46 12.01 -6.53
CA VAL A 52 -3.84 11.63 -5.25
C VAL A 52 -2.46 12.24 -5.01
N ASP A 53 -1.72 12.61 -6.04
CA ASP A 53 -0.32 13.02 -5.96
C ASP A 53 -0.12 14.22 -5.01
N GLN A 54 -0.76 15.36 -5.29
CA GLN A 54 -0.67 16.54 -4.43
C GLN A 54 -1.20 16.30 -3.01
N PRO A 55 -2.36 15.65 -2.81
CA PRO A 55 -2.86 15.32 -1.48
C PRO A 55 -1.91 14.46 -0.64
N ILE A 56 -1.29 13.46 -1.24
CA ILE A 56 -0.32 12.60 -0.54
C ILE A 56 0.94 13.40 -0.19
N ALA A 57 1.48 14.17 -1.13
CA ALA A 57 2.63 15.02 -0.88
C ALA A 57 2.35 16.03 0.24
N ALA A 58 1.15 16.63 0.25
CA ALA A 58 0.72 17.55 1.30
C ALA A 58 0.58 16.86 2.66
N LEU A 59 0.02 15.64 2.70
CA LEU A 59 -0.11 14.85 3.93
C LEU A 59 1.26 14.55 4.54
N LEU A 60 2.20 14.05 3.76
CA LEU A 60 3.55 13.73 4.22
C LEU A 60 4.30 14.98 4.69
N THR A 61 4.14 16.08 3.97
CA THR A 61 4.74 17.37 4.33
C THR A 61 4.17 17.90 5.64
N ASP A 62 2.86 17.88 5.81
CA ASP A 62 2.17 18.34 7.03
C ASP A 62 2.55 17.50 8.25
N LEU A 63 2.56 16.16 8.10
CA LEU A 63 3.02 15.25 9.16
C LEU A 63 4.47 15.54 9.55
N LYS A 64 5.36 15.73 8.58
CA LYS A 64 6.78 16.04 8.83
C LYS A 64 6.96 17.38 9.53
N GLN A 65 6.28 18.44 9.06
CA GLN A 65 6.36 19.78 9.65
C GLN A 65 5.84 19.83 11.09
N ARG A 66 4.92 18.95 11.44
CA ARG A 66 4.35 18.82 12.78
C ARG A 66 5.16 17.90 13.70
N GLY A 67 6.23 17.27 13.20
CA GLY A 67 6.98 16.27 13.96
C GLY A 67 6.21 14.97 14.21
N MET A 68 5.15 14.71 13.43
CA MET A 68 4.30 13.53 13.59
C MET A 68 4.72 12.35 12.71
N LEU A 69 5.53 12.59 11.68
CA LEU A 69 5.87 11.55 10.70
C LEU A 69 6.68 10.40 11.30
N ASP A 70 7.53 10.69 12.28
CA ASP A 70 8.36 9.66 12.92
C ASP A 70 7.52 8.66 13.76
N GLU A 71 6.35 9.11 14.23
CA GLU A 71 5.40 8.29 15.01
C GLU A 71 4.17 7.85 14.19
N THR A 72 4.08 8.25 12.92
CA THR A 72 2.96 7.93 12.03
C THR A 72 3.45 7.20 10.80
N LEU A 73 3.09 5.94 10.66
CA LEU A 73 3.39 5.18 9.46
C LEU A 73 2.32 5.44 8.39
N VAL A 74 2.75 5.92 7.24
CA VAL A 74 1.92 6.08 6.05
C VAL A 74 2.25 4.95 5.07
N ILE A 75 1.23 4.21 4.66
CA ILE A 75 1.35 3.09 3.72
C ILE A 75 0.52 3.42 2.49
N CYS A 76 1.06 3.23 1.30
CA CYS A 76 0.33 3.35 0.05
C CYS A 76 0.63 2.17 -0.87
N GLY A 77 -0.41 1.55 -1.34
CA GLY A 77 -0.34 0.43 -2.26
C GLY A 77 -1.71 0.07 -2.80
N GLY A 78 -1.71 -0.80 -3.79
CA GLY A 78 -2.91 -1.52 -4.24
C GLY A 78 -2.94 -2.93 -3.65
N GLU A 79 -4.01 -3.64 -3.91
CA GLU A 79 -4.19 -5.05 -3.50
C GLU A 79 -3.34 -6.01 -4.32
N PHE A 80 -3.06 -5.67 -5.60
CA PHE A 80 -2.25 -6.45 -6.55
C PHE A 80 -1.38 -5.57 -7.43
N GLY A 81 -0.45 -6.24 -8.13
CA GLY A 81 0.18 -5.71 -9.33
C GLY A 81 -0.66 -5.91 -10.59
N ARG A 82 -0.08 -5.58 -11.71
CA ARG A 82 -0.68 -5.73 -13.04
C ARG A 82 0.22 -6.54 -13.96
N THR A 83 -0.41 -7.31 -14.85
CA THR A 83 0.31 -8.14 -15.83
C THR A 83 1.06 -7.29 -16.86
N ILE A 84 2.08 -7.88 -17.48
CA ILE A 84 2.79 -7.27 -18.61
C ILE A 84 1.99 -7.35 -19.93
N TYR A 85 1.03 -8.23 -20.02
CA TYR A 85 0.18 -8.42 -21.17
C TYR A 85 -1.16 -7.69 -21.02
N SER A 86 -1.78 -7.37 -22.11
CA SER A 86 -3.09 -6.72 -22.14
C SER A 86 -4.20 -7.71 -21.87
N GLN A 87 -5.18 -7.31 -21.07
CA GLN A 87 -6.46 -7.97 -21.05
C GLN A 87 -7.28 -7.52 -22.27
N GLY A 88 -7.87 -8.47 -23.01
CA GLY A 88 -8.62 -8.17 -24.21
C GLY A 88 -7.75 -7.77 -25.41
N LYS A 89 -8.33 -6.99 -26.34
CA LYS A 89 -7.66 -6.62 -27.59
C LYS A 89 -6.64 -5.50 -27.37
N LEU A 90 -5.37 -5.80 -27.66
CA LEU A 90 -4.30 -4.81 -27.65
C LEU A 90 -4.39 -3.94 -28.91
N THR A 91 -4.39 -2.63 -28.73
CA THR A 91 -4.30 -1.65 -29.82
C THR A 91 -3.18 -0.64 -29.53
N LYS A 92 -2.82 0.19 -30.51
CA LYS A 92 -1.81 1.24 -30.35
C LYS A 92 -2.23 2.33 -29.34
N THR A 93 -3.52 2.55 -29.18
CA THR A 93 -4.07 3.67 -28.42
C THR A 93 -4.88 3.24 -27.20
N ASN A 94 -5.26 1.98 -27.13
CA ASN A 94 -6.06 1.46 -26.02
C ASN A 94 -5.57 0.05 -25.64
N HIS A 95 -5.14 -0.10 -24.42
CA HIS A 95 -4.81 -1.37 -23.79
C HIS A 95 -5.01 -1.24 -22.27
N GLY A 96 -5.35 -2.34 -21.66
CA GLY A 96 -5.42 -2.49 -20.22
C GLY A 96 -4.39 -3.48 -19.70
N ARG A 97 -4.47 -3.77 -18.45
CA ARG A 97 -3.68 -4.80 -17.78
C ARG A 97 -4.60 -5.66 -16.93
N ASP A 98 -4.26 -6.92 -16.78
CA ASP A 98 -4.95 -7.83 -15.88
C ASP A 98 -4.31 -7.82 -14.48
N HIS A 99 -4.95 -8.47 -13.52
CA HIS A 99 -4.46 -8.61 -12.15
C HIS A 99 -3.25 -9.53 -12.08
N HIS A 100 -2.28 -9.18 -11.25
CA HIS A 100 -1.09 -9.98 -11.01
C HIS A 100 -0.70 -9.97 -9.53
N SER A 101 -1.14 -10.99 -8.80
CA SER A 101 -0.97 -11.06 -7.34
C SER A 101 0.46 -11.37 -6.89
N ARG A 102 1.33 -11.86 -7.77
CA ARG A 102 2.67 -12.32 -7.40
C ARG A 102 3.72 -11.23 -7.36
N CYS A 103 3.47 -10.08 -7.98
CA CYS A 103 4.46 -9.04 -8.09
C CYS A 103 3.80 -7.67 -8.08
N PHE A 104 4.05 -6.90 -7.03
CA PHE A 104 3.56 -5.53 -6.89
C PHE A 104 4.45 -4.74 -5.93
N THR A 105 4.32 -3.44 -5.95
CA THR A 105 5.08 -2.52 -5.10
C THR A 105 4.15 -1.82 -4.12
N THR A 106 4.61 -1.73 -2.88
CA THR A 106 4.01 -0.88 -1.84
C THR A 106 5.10 0.07 -1.35
N TRP A 107 4.77 1.34 -1.11
CA TRP A 107 5.69 2.22 -0.44
C TRP A 107 5.19 2.61 0.95
N VAL A 108 6.13 2.92 1.81
CA VAL A 108 5.88 3.32 3.20
C VAL A 108 6.69 4.57 3.54
N ALA A 109 6.18 5.39 4.44
CA ALA A 109 6.89 6.57 4.93
C ALA A 109 6.62 6.79 6.42
N GLY A 110 7.66 7.16 7.16
CA GLY A 110 7.55 7.43 8.59
C GLY A 110 7.47 6.18 9.47
N GLY A 111 7.02 6.34 10.70
CA GLY A 111 6.78 5.24 11.64
C GLY A 111 7.98 4.32 11.89
N GLY A 112 9.22 4.85 11.85
CA GLY A 112 10.44 4.06 12.04
C GLY A 112 10.92 3.26 10.84
N PHE A 113 10.33 3.43 9.65
CA PHE A 113 10.85 2.83 8.42
C PHE A 113 12.00 3.64 7.82
N LYS A 114 12.95 2.97 7.19
CA LYS A 114 14.08 3.61 6.52
C LYS A 114 13.63 4.43 5.31
N GLY A 115 13.88 5.72 5.35
CA GLY A 115 13.64 6.59 4.20
C GLY A 115 14.67 6.38 3.09
N GLY A 116 14.22 6.46 1.81
CA GLY A 116 15.09 6.31 0.64
C GLY A 116 15.68 4.92 0.45
N TYR A 117 15.10 3.89 1.03
CA TYR A 117 15.51 2.50 0.93
C TYR A 117 14.57 1.71 0.03
N GLU A 118 15.13 0.93 -0.87
CA GLU A 118 14.41 0.00 -1.72
C GLU A 118 14.70 -1.43 -1.29
N HIS A 119 13.67 -2.25 -1.19
CA HIS A 119 13.76 -3.66 -0.82
C HIS A 119 13.07 -4.55 -1.85
N GLY A 120 13.75 -5.59 -2.25
CA GLY A 120 13.29 -6.48 -3.30
C GLY A 120 13.60 -5.98 -4.71
N GLN A 121 13.55 -6.90 -5.65
CA GLN A 121 13.78 -6.61 -7.06
C GLN A 121 12.94 -7.51 -7.93
N THR A 122 12.38 -6.95 -8.99
CA THR A 122 11.65 -7.69 -10.02
C THR A 122 12.54 -8.01 -11.22
N ASP A 123 12.09 -8.95 -12.06
CA ASP A 123 12.66 -9.12 -13.39
C ASP A 123 12.38 -7.89 -14.28
N ASP A 124 13.00 -7.85 -15.46
CA ASP A 124 12.90 -6.73 -16.41
C ASP A 124 11.47 -6.45 -16.89
N HIS A 125 10.57 -7.39 -16.70
CA HIS A 125 9.16 -7.27 -17.06
C HIS A 125 8.26 -6.96 -15.87
N SER A 126 8.80 -6.85 -14.66
CA SER A 126 8.02 -6.71 -13.43
C SER A 126 6.97 -7.83 -13.25
N TYR A 127 7.30 -9.04 -13.71
CA TYR A 127 6.40 -10.19 -13.66
C TYR A 127 6.73 -11.15 -12.53
N ASN A 128 8.02 -11.31 -12.20
CA ASN A 128 8.45 -12.12 -11.07
C ASN A 128 9.34 -11.30 -10.13
N ILE A 129 9.32 -11.65 -8.85
CA ILE A 129 10.29 -11.15 -7.89
C ILE A 129 11.54 -12.05 -7.97
N VAL A 130 12.69 -11.46 -8.21
CA VAL A 130 13.96 -12.18 -8.41
C VAL A 130 14.94 -12.03 -7.25
N LYS A 131 14.69 -11.05 -6.36
CA LYS A 131 15.54 -10.81 -5.19
C LYS A 131 14.72 -10.30 -4.01
N ASP A 132 15.07 -10.74 -2.81
CA ASP A 132 14.51 -10.31 -1.52
C ASP A 132 12.98 -10.21 -1.54
N PRO A 133 12.24 -11.32 -1.79
CA PRO A 133 10.80 -11.31 -1.84
C PRO A 133 10.20 -10.98 -0.47
N VAL A 134 9.14 -10.17 -0.48
CA VAL A 134 8.35 -9.86 0.71
C VAL A 134 6.96 -10.46 0.56
N HIS A 135 6.61 -11.41 1.42
CA HIS A 135 5.23 -11.87 1.51
C HIS A 135 4.38 -10.83 2.24
N ILE A 136 3.11 -10.70 1.88
CA ILE A 136 2.22 -9.72 2.54
C ILE A 136 2.11 -9.95 4.06
N ASN A 137 2.18 -11.19 4.50
CA ASN A 137 2.19 -11.51 5.93
C ASN A 137 3.48 -11.05 6.63
N ASP A 138 4.63 -11.05 5.94
CA ASP A 138 5.89 -10.53 6.47
C ASP A 138 5.84 -8.99 6.60
N LEU A 139 5.25 -8.32 5.62
CA LEU A 139 4.98 -6.90 5.72
C LEU A 139 4.05 -6.61 6.91
N ASN A 140 2.94 -7.34 7.04
CA ASN A 140 2.02 -7.17 8.17
C ASN A 140 2.69 -7.44 9.53
N ALA A 141 3.55 -8.46 9.63
CA ALA A 141 4.34 -8.73 10.84
C ALA A 141 5.26 -7.56 11.19
N THR A 142 5.92 -6.98 10.18
CA THR A 142 6.80 -5.82 10.34
C THR A 142 6.02 -4.58 10.79
N LEU A 143 4.85 -4.33 10.19
CA LEU A 143 3.95 -3.23 10.58
C LEU A 143 3.47 -3.36 12.02
N LEU A 144 3.03 -4.55 12.42
CA LEU A 144 2.59 -4.83 13.78
C LEU A 144 3.71 -4.63 14.79
N GLN A 145 4.93 -5.04 14.47
CA GLN A 145 6.10 -4.80 15.31
C GLN A 145 6.36 -3.30 15.50
N GLN A 146 6.26 -2.48 14.44
CA GLN A 146 6.41 -1.02 14.55
C GLN A 146 5.33 -0.39 15.43
N MET A 147 4.17 -1.00 15.51
CA MET A 147 3.09 -0.60 16.42
C MET A 147 3.27 -1.13 17.85
N GLY A 148 4.37 -1.83 18.15
CA GLY A 148 4.63 -2.47 19.44
C GLY A 148 3.77 -3.71 19.71
N ILE A 149 3.25 -4.33 18.67
CA ILE A 149 2.35 -5.50 18.74
C ILE A 149 3.11 -6.75 18.29
N ASP A 150 3.15 -7.76 19.15
CA ASP A 150 3.64 -9.08 18.80
C ASP A 150 2.61 -9.79 17.90
N HIS A 151 2.96 -9.96 16.63
CA HIS A 151 2.07 -10.51 15.61
C HIS A 151 1.73 -12.01 15.83
N GLU A 152 2.55 -12.75 16.58
CA GLU A 152 2.27 -14.15 16.92
C GLU A 152 1.29 -14.28 18.07
N ARG A 153 1.29 -13.32 18.98
CA ARG A 153 0.40 -13.26 20.15
C ARG A 153 -0.92 -12.56 19.85
N LEU A 154 -0.96 -11.71 18.82
CA LEU A 154 -2.19 -11.06 18.39
C LEU A 154 -3.08 -12.07 17.67
N THR A 155 -4.03 -12.63 18.40
CA THR A 155 -4.99 -13.61 17.87
C THR A 155 -6.42 -13.12 18.03
N TYR A 156 -7.27 -13.56 17.13
CA TYR A 156 -8.71 -13.41 17.20
C TYR A 156 -9.36 -14.79 17.18
N ARG A 157 -10.15 -15.10 18.23
CA ARG A 157 -10.83 -16.40 18.32
C ARG A 157 -12.07 -16.43 17.44
N PHE A 158 -12.05 -17.30 16.43
CA PHE A 158 -13.16 -17.49 15.50
C PHE A 158 -13.36 -18.97 15.21
N LEU A 159 -14.60 -19.44 15.33
CA LEU A 159 -14.98 -20.86 15.14
C LEU A 159 -14.07 -21.85 15.93
N GLY A 160 -13.69 -21.49 17.14
CA GLY A 160 -12.88 -22.34 18.02
C GLY A 160 -11.37 -22.30 17.75
N LEU A 161 -10.92 -21.56 16.73
CA LEU A 161 -9.51 -21.39 16.37
C LEU A 161 -9.02 -19.99 16.69
N ASP A 162 -7.80 -19.86 17.16
CA ASP A 162 -7.11 -18.58 17.35
C ASP A 162 -6.45 -18.18 16.03
N GLN A 163 -7.09 -17.24 15.33
CA GLN A 163 -6.67 -16.72 14.04
C GLN A 163 -5.63 -15.60 14.24
N ARG A 164 -4.56 -15.63 13.46
CA ARG A 164 -3.56 -14.55 13.39
C ARG A 164 -3.78 -13.71 12.13
N LEU A 165 -3.53 -12.41 12.22
CA LEU A 165 -3.54 -11.52 11.05
C LEU A 165 -2.42 -11.86 10.04
N THR A 166 -1.36 -12.49 10.50
CA THR A 166 -0.19 -12.91 9.69
C THR A 166 -0.26 -14.35 9.21
N GLY A 167 -1.42 -15.00 9.34
CA GLY A 167 -1.64 -16.36 8.87
C GLY A 167 -0.93 -17.43 9.71
N VAL A 168 -0.89 -18.64 9.18
CA VAL A 168 -0.35 -19.84 9.86
C VAL A 168 1.04 -20.25 9.39
N GLU A 169 1.53 -19.67 8.29
CA GLU A 169 2.75 -20.10 7.59
C GLU A 169 4.05 -19.50 8.16
N GLY A 170 4.02 -18.87 9.33
CA GLY A 170 5.21 -18.36 10.01
C GLY A 170 5.78 -17.10 9.36
N ALA A 171 4.98 -16.04 9.33
CA ALA A 171 5.42 -14.71 8.89
C ALA A 171 6.64 -14.21 9.68
N LYS A 172 7.50 -13.45 9.00
CA LYS A 172 8.75 -12.92 9.58
C LYS A 172 8.78 -11.40 9.48
N VAL A 173 9.23 -10.78 10.55
CA VAL A 173 9.59 -9.37 10.52
C VAL A 173 10.79 -9.16 9.60
N ILE A 174 10.80 -8.07 8.84
CA ILE A 174 11.87 -7.69 7.92
C ILE A 174 12.68 -6.55 8.52
N PRO A 175 13.75 -6.84 9.29
CA PRO A 175 14.49 -5.80 10.01
C PRO A 175 15.22 -4.83 9.07
N GLN A 176 15.45 -5.22 7.83
CA GLN A 176 16.10 -4.36 6.82
C GLN A 176 15.26 -3.12 6.48
N LEU A 177 13.93 -3.19 6.65
CA LEU A 177 13.01 -2.07 6.38
C LEU A 177 12.99 -1.02 7.50
N VAL A 178 13.45 -1.39 8.70
CA VAL A 178 13.32 -0.57 9.91
C VAL A 178 14.64 0.19 10.19
N ALA A 179 14.53 1.45 10.66
CA ALA A 179 15.66 2.31 10.98
C ALA A 179 16.32 1.97 12.33
#